data_ac8e426c30bf986e29e302dc84d97d0d
#
_entry.id   ac8e426c30bf986e29e302dc84d97d0d
#
_cell.length_a   1.000
_cell.length_b   1.000
_cell.length_c   1.000
_cell.angle_alpha   90.00
_cell.angle_beta   90.00
_cell.angle_gamma   90.00
#
_symmetry.space_group_name_H-M   'P 1'
#
loop_
_entity.id
_entity.type
_entity.pdbx_description
1 polymer ?
#
loop_
_entity_poly.entity_id
_entity_poly.type
_entity_poly.pdbx_seq_one_letter_code
_entity_poly.pdbx_strand_id
1 'polypeptide(L)'
;LEKIRKRGILAVSFGTSYEDSCRQTIGALEEDFAENFPGMPVKRAFTSSVIMRIWEERGIHIPDVQDALRELAADGIEEVLIQPTHLLAGEEYEKLCAQAEVLRGSFRRMDIGAPLLHTEEDLHRVADFYANHFPREEGEALVLMGHGSQHENNVVYTRLQELWAQMECGDVFLGTVEAKPDLEDVTSQLEKSGLKRAVLTPLMLVAGDHAHTDMAGAQEGSWKSVLEGKGFEVRCIVKGMGEYPEIRSLYVRHLKQLEEACRGVLYGVSVGPGDPELLTLKAVRLIQECPVLAVPRTKGENTLALSIARQAADLTGKQIVYTDFPMSRDRQVLEDNYEKIAGQLAAYLKDGLNVAMLNIGDISIYSTFSYVARKAAQAGFPVRVCAGVPSFCDIAAKTGKPLVSGTQPLMVIPAGCGDLESYLPLQGTKVLMKSGGKLGKIRQYLHENGLVNDALIASDCGLPGERFVQASTAAAEEKSSYFTTIIIRPEPN
;
A
#
# COMPACT_ATOMS: atom_id res chain seq x y z
N LEU A 1 -18.96 21.30 -4.48
CA LEU A 1 -19.10 20.10 -5.32
C LEU A 1 -17.70 19.67 -5.72
N GLU A 2 -17.12 18.65 -5.04
CA GLU A 2 -15.86 18.04 -5.45
C GLU A 2 -16.03 17.46 -6.86
N LYS A 3 -15.16 17.88 -7.76
CA LYS A 3 -15.10 17.33 -9.10
C LYS A 3 -14.62 15.89 -8.97
N ILE A 4 -15.51 14.92 -9.18
CA ILE A 4 -15.12 13.50 -9.22
C ILE A 4 -14.06 13.37 -10.32
N ARG A 5 -12.83 13.03 -9.95
CA ARG A 5 -11.72 12.87 -10.87
C ARG A 5 -11.93 11.64 -11.71
N LYS A 6 -11.76 11.80 -13.01
CA LYS A 6 -11.89 10.68 -13.92
C LYS A 6 -10.58 9.90 -13.94
N ARG A 7 -10.67 8.62 -13.57
CA ARG A 7 -9.58 7.65 -13.61
C ARG A 7 -9.80 6.66 -14.74
N GLY A 8 -8.74 6.15 -15.35
CA GLY A 8 -8.82 5.14 -16.40
C GLY A 8 -7.69 4.13 -16.31
N ILE A 9 -7.87 3.01 -16.98
CA ILE A 9 -6.90 1.92 -17.11
C ILE A 9 -6.48 1.84 -18.57
N LEU A 10 -5.17 1.75 -18.83
CA LEU A 10 -4.61 1.40 -20.11
C LEU A 10 -4.01 0.00 -20.05
N ALA A 11 -4.66 -0.98 -20.67
CA ALA A 11 -4.13 -2.33 -20.84
C ALA A 11 -3.21 -2.37 -22.06
N VAL A 12 -1.92 -2.65 -21.84
CA VAL A 12 -0.91 -2.62 -22.90
C VAL A 12 -0.37 -4.01 -23.16
N SER A 13 -0.57 -4.50 -24.39
CA SER A 13 -0.15 -5.84 -24.83
C SER A 13 0.82 -5.72 -26.02
N PHE A 14 1.65 -6.75 -26.23
CA PHE A 14 2.35 -6.89 -27.49
C PHE A 14 1.36 -6.97 -28.65
N GLY A 15 0.25 -7.68 -28.45
CA GLY A 15 -0.79 -7.93 -29.41
C GLY A 15 -0.70 -9.30 -30.07
N THR A 16 -1.71 -9.64 -30.85
CA THR A 16 -1.76 -10.84 -31.71
C THR A 16 -2.60 -10.53 -32.93
N SER A 17 -2.27 -11.16 -34.06
CA SER A 17 -3.06 -11.09 -35.31
C SER A 17 -4.20 -12.12 -35.37
N TYR A 18 -4.28 -13.00 -34.39
CA TYR A 18 -5.31 -14.04 -34.27
C TYR A 18 -6.49 -13.51 -33.47
N GLU A 19 -7.63 -13.31 -34.13
CA GLU A 19 -8.80 -12.63 -33.55
C GLU A 19 -9.37 -13.38 -32.34
N ASP A 20 -9.56 -14.70 -32.47
CA ASP A 20 -10.08 -15.54 -31.39
C ASP A 20 -9.14 -15.55 -30.17
N SER A 21 -7.83 -15.68 -30.40
CA SER A 21 -6.82 -15.62 -29.35
C SER A 21 -6.83 -14.24 -28.67
N CYS A 22 -6.92 -13.15 -29.45
CA CYS A 22 -7.03 -11.79 -28.92
C CYS A 22 -8.23 -11.65 -28.00
N ARG A 23 -9.40 -12.13 -28.42
CA ARG A 23 -10.64 -12.07 -27.64
C ARG A 23 -10.57 -12.89 -26.34
N GLN A 24 -10.08 -14.14 -26.46
CA GLN A 24 -10.05 -15.09 -25.33
C GLN A 24 -8.96 -14.80 -24.29
N THR A 25 -7.97 -13.97 -24.63
CA THR A 25 -6.84 -13.63 -23.76
C THR A 25 -6.85 -12.16 -23.39
N ILE A 26 -6.45 -11.27 -24.29
CA ILE A 26 -6.37 -9.83 -24.05
C ILE A 26 -7.75 -9.25 -23.72
N GLY A 27 -8.78 -9.61 -24.51
CA GLY A 27 -10.15 -9.17 -24.29
C GLY A 27 -10.70 -9.64 -22.94
N ALA A 28 -10.51 -10.94 -22.60
CA ALA A 28 -10.93 -11.49 -21.32
C ALA A 28 -10.22 -10.81 -20.12
N LEU A 29 -8.95 -10.45 -20.29
CA LEU A 29 -8.20 -9.71 -19.24
C LEU A 29 -8.72 -8.30 -19.08
N GLU A 30 -9.07 -7.61 -20.17
CA GLU A 30 -9.68 -6.27 -20.12
C GLU A 30 -11.07 -6.30 -19.47
N GLU A 31 -11.85 -7.36 -19.70
CA GLU A 31 -13.13 -7.61 -19.02
C GLU A 31 -12.88 -7.81 -17.51
N ASP A 32 -11.90 -8.63 -17.12
CA ASP A 32 -11.53 -8.82 -15.71
C ASP A 32 -11.11 -7.49 -15.05
N PHE A 33 -10.39 -6.61 -15.76
CA PHE A 33 -10.07 -5.27 -15.26
C PHE A 33 -11.32 -4.43 -15.07
N ALA A 34 -12.23 -4.38 -16.07
CA ALA A 34 -13.46 -3.60 -15.98
C ALA A 34 -14.36 -4.06 -14.81
N GLU A 35 -14.45 -5.37 -14.56
CA GLU A 35 -15.22 -5.94 -13.46
C GLU A 35 -14.60 -5.61 -12.08
N ASN A 36 -13.28 -5.67 -11.97
CA ASN A 36 -12.59 -5.45 -10.69
C ASN A 36 -12.36 -3.96 -10.36
N PHE A 37 -12.47 -3.05 -11.34
CA PHE A 37 -12.28 -1.60 -11.19
C PHE A 37 -13.49 -0.82 -11.72
N PRO A 38 -14.66 -0.96 -11.11
CA PRO A 38 -15.89 -0.32 -11.58
C PRO A 38 -15.76 1.20 -11.64
N GLY A 39 -16.20 1.78 -12.74
CA GLY A 39 -16.13 3.23 -12.97
C GLY A 39 -14.81 3.73 -13.55
N MET A 40 -13.84 2.86 -13.81
CA MET A 40 -12.63 3.17 -14.55
C MET A 40 -12.72 2.58 -15.98
N PRO A 41 -12.83 3.40 -17.04
CA PRO A 41 -12.79 2.88 -18.39
C PRO A 41 -11.46 2.16 -18.65
N VAL A 42 -11.55 1.01 -19.30
CA VAL A 42 -10.39 0.22 -19.74
C VAL A 42 -10.17 0.47 -21.23
N LYS A 43 -8.96 0.89 -21.59
CA LYS A 43 -8.55 1.11 -22.98
C LYS A 43 -7.42 0.16 -23.35
N ARG A 44 -7.43 -0.29 -24.60
CA ARG A 44 -6.41 -1.18 -25.17
C ARG A 44 -5.33 -0.37 -25.88
N ALA A 45 -4.07 -0.82 -25.80
CA ALA A 45 -3.00 -0.44 -26.70
C ALA A 45 -2.11 -1.64 -27.02
N PHE A 46 -1.51 -1.62 -28.22
CA PHE A 46 -0.49 -2.60 -28.60
C PHE A 46 0.88 -1.93 -28.74
N THR A 47 1.95 -2.73 -28.55
CA THR A 47 3.33 -2.28 -28.76
C THR A 47 3.91 -2.74 -30.10
N SER A 48 3.37 -3.82 -30.70
CA SER A 48 3.82 -4.35 -31.98
C SER A 48 3.22 -3.59 -33.17
N SER A 49 4.05 -2.81 -33.87
CA SER A 49 3.64 -2.09 -35.07
C SER A 49 3.22 -3.02 -36.21
N VAL A 50 3.81 -4.21 -36.28
CA VAL A 50 3.44 -5.25 -37.26
C VAL A 50 2.03 -5.73 -37.02
N ILE A 51 1.70 -6.05 -35.78
CA ILE A 51 0.35 -6.54 -35.41
C ILE A 51 -0.68 -5.44 -35.63
N MET A 52 -0.41 -4.21 -35.20
CA MET A 52 -1.32 -3.08 -35.44
C MET A 52 -1.61 -2.86 -36.92
N ARG A 53 -0.58 -2.95 -37.80
CA ARG A 53 -0.78 -2.86 -39.25
C ARG A 53 -1.68 -3.95 -39.78
N ILE A 54 -1.53 -5.21 -39.32
CA ILE A 54 -2.40 -6.32 -39.75
C ILE A 54 -3.86 -6.06 -39.36
N TRP A 55 -4.12 -5.50 -38.18
CA TRP A 55 -5.47 -5.13 -37.77
C TRP A 55 -6.02 -3.95 -38.60
N GLU A 56 -5.20 -2.96 -38.91
CA GLU A 56 -5.57 -1.81 -39.74
C GLU A 56 -5.96 -2.27 -41.14
N GLU A 57 -5.22 -3.22 -41.74
CA GLU A 57 -5.53 -3.83 -43.06
C GLU A 57 -6.89 -4.57 -43.02
N ARG A 58 -7.35 -4.99 -41.86
CA ARG A 58 -8.68 -5.60 -41.62
C ARG A 58 -9.77 -4.56 -41.29
N GLY A 59 -9.41 -3.27 -41.29
CA GLY A 59 -10.33 -2.18 -41.00
C GLY A 59 -10.58 -1.97 -39.50
N ILE A 60 -9.74 -2.51 -38.64
CA ILE A 60 -9.81 -2.37 -37.17
C ILE A 60 -8.60 -1.60 -36.71
N HIS A 61 -8.84 -0.40 -36.22
CA HIS A 61 -7.79 0.43 -35.63
C HIS A 61 -7.52 0.05 -34.19
N ILE A 62 -6.28 -0.30 -33.87
CA ILE A 62 -5.80 -0.52 -32.49
C ILE A 62 -4.69 0.49 -32.23
N PRO A 63 -4.87 1.39 -31.25
CA PRO A 63 -3.89 2.44 -30.98
C PRO A 63 -2.59 1.89 -30.40
N ASP A 64 -1.50 2.61 -30.63
CA ASP A 64 -0.30 2.44 -29.82
C ASP A 64 -0.46 3.11 -28.45
N VAL A 65 0.57 3.00 -27.59
CA VAL A 65 0.51 3.54 -26.22
C VAL A 65 0.29 5.05 -26.21
N GLN A 66 0.94 5.79 -27.11
CA GLN A 66 0.80 7.26 -27.16
C GLN A 66 -0.56 7.69 -27.65
N ASP A 67 -1.08 7.04 -28.68
CA ASP A 67 -2.39 7.36 -29.24
C ASP A 67 -3.50 7.01 -28.23
N ALA A 68 -3.43 5.86 -27.58
CA ALA A 68 -4.36 5.48 -26.53
C ALA A 68 -4.34 6.46 -25.34
N LEU A 69 -3.17 6.95 -24.94
CA LEU A 69 -3.04 7.96 -23.89
C LEU A 69 -3.61 9.32 -24.32
N ARG A 70 -3.40 9.74 -25.59
CA ARG A 70 -4.01 10.96 -26.14
C ARG A 70 -5.53 10.89 -26.11
N GLU A 71 -6.08 9.73 -26.48
CA GLU A 71 -7.53 9.50 -26.44
C GLU A 71 -8.07 9.53 -25.00
N LEU A 72 -7.40 8.89 -24.03
CA LEU A 72 -7.79 8.96 -22.62
C LEU A 72 -7.75 10.40 -22.09
N ALA A 73 -6.73 11.17 -22.44
CA ALA A 73 -6.64 12.58 -22.06
C ALA A 73 -7.76 13.42 -22.70
N ALA A 74 -8.12 13.16 -23.97
CA ALA A 74 -9.24 13.81 -24.67
C ALA A 74 -10.61 13.48 -24.04
N ASP A 75 -10.77 12.26 -23.51
CA ASP A 75 -11.96 11.82 -22.75
C ASP A 75 -12.02 12.44 -21.34
N GLY A 76 -11.00 13.25 -21.00
CA GLY A 76 -10.91 13.96 -19.72
C GLY A 76 -10.46 13.07 -18.56
N ILE A 77 -9.77 11.96 -18.81
CA ILE A 77 -9.11 11.16 -17.78
C ILE A 77 -7.95 11.99 -17.20
N GLU A 78 -7.95 12.17 -15.90
CA GLU A 78 -6.95 12.93 -15.17
C GLU A 78 -5.86 12.02 -14.56
N GLU A 79 -6.21 10.76 -14.25
CA GLU A 79 -5.30 9.77 -13.67
C GLU A 79 -5.39 8.44 -14.43
N VAL A 80 -4.25 7.89 -14.85
CA VAL A 80 -4.20 6.64 -15.60
C VAL A 80 -3.30 5.62 -14.92
N LEU A 81 -3.81 4.39 -14.78
CA LEU A 81 -3.06 3.21 -14.41
C LEU A 81 -2.74 2.43 -15.69
N ILE A 82 -1.49 2.24 -15.99
CA ILE A 82 -1.03 1.49 -17.15
C ILE A 82 -0.65 0.08 -16.69
N GLN A 83 -1.40 -0.94 -17.13
CA GLN A 83 -1.09 -2.33 -16.82
C GLN A 83 -0.50 -3.02 -18.04
N PRO A 84 0.82 -3.31 -18.04
CA PRO A 84 1.43 -4.15 -19.05
C PRO A 84 0.92 -5.60 -18.91
N THR A 85 0.65 -6.23 -20.02
CA THR A 85 0.32 -7.67 -20.06
C THR A 85 1.52 -8.52 -20.49
N HIS A 86 2.68 -7.91 -20.61
CA HIS A 86 3.96 -8.56 -20.89
C HIS A 86 4.33 -9.54 -19.78
N LEU A 87 5.04 -10.61 -20.11
CA LEU A 87 5.53 -11.57 -19.12
C LEU A 87 6.73 -11.01 -18.35
N LEU A 88 7.65 -10.36 -19.06
CA LEU A 88 8.92 -9.85 -18.49
C LEU A 88 9.07 -8.35 -18.72
N ALA A 89 9.95 -7.72 -17.96
CA ALA A 89 10.46 -6.38 -18.20
C ALA A 89 11.57 -6.42 -19.29
N GLY A 90 11.20 -6.76 -20.52
CA GLY A 90 12.10 -6.77 -21.68
C GLY A 90 11.91 -5.56 -22.57
N GLU A 91 12.44 -5.62 -23.79
CA GLU A 91 12.46 -4.49 -24.77
C GLU A 91 11.07 -3.88 -25.01
N GLU A 92 10.03 -4.69 -25.14
CA GLU A 92 8.66 -4.19 -25.37
C GLU A 92 8.07 -3.47 -24.15
N TYR A 93 8.43 -3.91 -22.94
CA TYR A 93 8.08 -3.20 -21.72
C TYR A 93 8.82 -1.86 -21.60
N GLU A 94 10.12 -1.83 -21.93
CA GLU A 94 10.88 -0.58 -21.97
C GLU A 94 10.35 0.40 -23.01
N LYS A 95 9.96 -0.09 -24.18
CA LYS A 95 9.30 0.69 -25.22
C LYS A 95 7.99 1.30 -24.73
N LEU A 96 7.16 0.52 -24.05
CA LEU A 96 5.94 1.01 -23.40
C LEU A 96 6.27 2.13 -22.43
N CYS A 97 7.23 1.94 -21.52
CA CYS A 97 7.63 2.94 -20.53
C CYS A 97 8.09 4.25 -21.21
N ALA A 98 8.92 4.14 -22.25
CA ALA A 98 9.40 5.29 -23.00
C ALA A 98 8.27 6.03 -23.71
N GLN A 99 7.33 5.32 -24.34
CA GLN A 99 6.17 5.92 -24.99
C GLN A 99 5.23 6.61 -23.99
N ALA A 100 4.99 6.01 -22.85
CA ALA A 100 4.15 6.58 -21.79
C ALA A 100 4.77 7.86 -21.20
N GLU A 101 6.08 7.88 -20.98
CA GLU A 101 6.78 9.03 -20.39
C GLU A 101 6.61 10.32 -21.21
N VAL A 102 6.51 10.21 -22.54
CA VAL A 102 6.28 11.37 -23.44
C VAL A 102 5.00 12.13 -23.09
N LEU A 103 3.98 11.41 -22.60
CA LEU A 103 2.66 11.97 -22.29
C LEU A 103 2.39 12.12 -20.78
N ARG A 104 3.38 11.88 -19.93
CA ARG A 104 3.23 12.01 -18.46
C ARG A 104 2.66 13.37 -18.05
N GLY A 105 3.08 14.45 -18.71
CA GLY A 105 2.59 15.81 -18.44
C GLY A 105 1.14 16.08 -18.82
N SER A 106 0.50 15.18 -19.59
CA SER A 106 -0.92 15.29 -19.98
C SER A 106 -1.87 14.79 -18.89
N PHE A 107 -1.35 14.09 -17.90
CA PHE A 107 -2.12 13.56 -16.78
C PHE A 107 -1.62 14.15 -15.46
N ARG A 108 -2.54 14.34 -14.55
CA ARG A 108 -2.19 14.67 -13.18
C ARG A 108 -1.35 13.54 -12.54
N ARG A 109 -1.70 12.29 -12.90
CA ARG A 109 -1.03 11.09 -12.40
C ARG A 109 -1.03 10.00 -13.48
N MET A 110 0.14 9.39 -13.64
CA MET A 110 0.35 8.25 -14.52
C MET A 110 1.26 7.24 -13.81
N ASP A 111 0.77 6.06 -13.57
CA ASP A 111 1.53 4.99 -12.93
C ASP A 111 1.56 3.76 -13.84
N ILE A 112 2.74 3.15 -13.96
CA ILE A 112 2.98 1.98 -14.81
C ILE A 112 3.19 0.77 -13.91
N GLY A 113 2.38 -0.26 -14.13
CA GLY A 113 2.45 -1.51 -13.41
C GLY A 113 3.60 -2.41 -13.86
N ALA A 114 3.85 -3.45 -13.09
CA ALA A 114 4.85 -4.45 -13.41
C ALA A 114 4.34 -5.50 -14.41
N PRO A 115 5.22 -6.13 -15.20
CA PRO A 115 4.89 -7.31 -16.01
C PRO A 115 4.58 -8.52 -15.11
N LEU A 116 4.08 -9.62 -15.69
CA LEU A 116 3.58 -10.77 -14.92
C LEU A 116 4.63 -11.41 -14.02
N LEU A 117 5.83 -11.67 -14.56
CA LEU A 117 6.90 -12.38 -13.86
C LEU A 117 7.90 -11.38 -13.26
N HIS A 118 7.42 -10.53 -12.35
CA HIS A 118 8.21 -9.43 -11.78
C HIS A 118 8.82 -9.78 -10.42
N THR A 119 8.11 -10.55 -9.59
CA THR A 119 8.54 -10.91 -8.24
C THR A 119 8.71 -12.41 -8.09
N GLU A 120 9.49 -12.85 -7.08
CA GLU A 120 9.59 -14.27 -6.73
C GLU A 120 8.20 -14.88 -6.42
N GLU A 121 7.30 -14.11 -5.81
CA GLU A 121 5.94 -14.57 -5.56
C GLU A 121 5.17 -14.84 -6.86
N ASP A 122 5.34 -14.00 -7.88
CA ASP A 122 4.71 -14.19 -9.19
C ASP A 122 5.24 -15.45 -9.87
N LEU A 123 6.56 -15.65 -9.83
CA LEU A 123 7.21 -16.84 -10.36
C LEU A 123 6.69 -18.10 -9.68
N HIS A 124 6.59 -18.12 -8.36
CA HIS A 124 6.03 -19.24 -7.61
C HIS A 124 4.58 -19.54 -7.99
N ARG A 125 3.75 -18.51 -8.16
CA ARG A 125 2.33 -18.70 -8.55
C ARG A 125 2.17 -19.27 -9.95
N VAL A 126 2.97 -18.79 -10.90
CA VAL A 126 2.97 -19.33 -12.27
C VAL A 126 3.54 -20.74 -12.28
N ALA A 127 4.61 -20.99 -11.53
CA ALA A 127 5.18 -22.33 -11.40
C ALA A 127 4.18 -23.31 -10.80
N ASP A 128 3.47 -22.93 -9.74
CA ASP A 128 2.44 -23.74 -9.09
C ASP A 128 1.27 -24.05 -10.06
N PHE A 129 0.81 -23.05 -10.84
CA PHE A 129 -0.23 -23.28 -11.84
C PHE A 129 0.16 -24.38 -12.82
N TYR A 130 1.35 -24.33 -13.40
CA TYR A 130 1.80 -25.32 -14.37
C TYR A 130 2.12 -26.68 -13.74
N ALA A 131 2.61 -26.69 -12.51
CA ALA A 131 2.89 -27.93 -11.79
C ALA A 131 1.62 -28.68 -11.38
N ASN A 132 0.64 -27.97 -10.82
CA ASN A 132 -0.47 -28.58 -10.08
C ASN A 132 -1.86 -28.37 -10.72
N HIS A 133 -2.03 -27.34 -11.56
CA HIS A 133 -3.35 -26.96 -12.07
C HIS A 133 -3.48 -27.07 -13.59
N PHE A 134 -2.36 -27.20 -14.30
CA PHE A 134 -2.39 -27.37 -15.76
C PHE A 134 -2.89 -28.78 -16.15
N PRO A 135 -3.84 -28.90 -17.08
CA PRO A 135 -4.43 -30.20 -17.46
C PRO A 135 -3.43 -31.05 -18.24
N ARG A 136 -2.92 -32.12 -17.62
CA ARG A 136 -2.07 -33.15 -18.26
C ARG A 136 -2.41 -34.52 -17.73
N GLU A 137 -2.00 -35.57 -18.51
CA GLU A 137 -2.18 -36.95 -18.14
C GLU A 137 -1.02 -37.46 -17.28
N GLU A 138 -1.28 -38.53 -16.51
CA GLU A 138 -0.23 -39.18 -15.73
C GLU A 138 0.86 -39.74 -16.64
N GLY A 139 2.13 -39.48 -16.30
CA GLY A 139 3.30 -39.87 -17.10
C GLY A 139 3.49 -39.08 -18.40
N GLU A 140 2.83 -37.93 -18.53
CA GLU A 140 3.01 -36.99 -19.62
C GLU A 140 3.92 -35.84 -19.20
N ALA A 141 4.98 -35.58 -19.98
CA ALA A 141 5.81 -34.42 -19.81
C ALA A 141 5.06 -33.15 -20.23
N LEU A 142 5.12 -32.09 -19.39
CA LEU A 142 4.67 -30.76 -19.77
C LEU A 142 5.85 -29.98 -20.35
N VAL A 143 5.72 -29.59 -21.62
CA VAL A 143 6.72 -28.82 -22.33
C VAL A 143 6.18 -27.42 -22.62
N LEU A 144 6.78 -26.43 -21.98
CA LEU A 144 6.42 -25.04 -22.11
C LEU A 144 7.30 -24.35 -23.14
N MET A 145 6.68 -23.67 -24.10
CA MET A 145 7.38 -22.88 -25.10
C MET A 145 7.22 -21.38 -24.80
N GLY A 146 8.28 -20.77 -24.26
CA GLY A 146 8.38 -19.32 -24.10
C GLY A 146 8.86 -18.62 -25.37
N HIS A 147 8.66 -17.30 -25.45
CA HIS A 147 9.20 -16.52 -26.57
C HIS A 147 10.73 -16.45 -26.49
N GLY A 148 11.27 -16.13 -25.34
CA GLY A 148 12.68 -15.79 -25.17
C GLY A 148 12.99 -14.35 -25.50
N SER A 149 14.14 -13.87 -25.07
CA SER A 149 14.63 -12.53 -25.34
C SER A 149 16.15 -12.47 -25.19
N GLN A 150 16.81 -11.61 -25.93
CA GLN A 150 18.23 -11.30 -25.73
C GLN A 150 18.47 -10.36 -24.54
N HIS A 151 17.40 -9.86 -23.92
CA HIS A 151 17.44 -8.99 -22.76
C HIS A 151 17.90 -9.76 -21.51
N GLU A 152 18.57 -9.08 -20.58
CA GLU A 152 19.08 -9.69 -19.32
C GLU A 152 17.98 -10.37 -18.48
N ASN A 153 16.75 -9.87 -18.54
CA ASN A 153 15.61 -10.45 -17.84
C ASN A 153 15.14 -11.81 -18.40
N ASN A 154 15.78 -12.33 -19.45
CA ASN A 154 15.55 -13.71 -19.94
C ASN A 154 15.89 -14.77 -18.87
N VAL A 155 16.70 -14.42 -17.86
CA VAL A 155 17.00 -15.25 -16.68
C VAL A 155 15.76 -15.77 -15.95
N VAL A 156 14.64 -15.10 -16.10
CA VAL A 156 13.32 -15.51 -15.54
C VAL A 156 12.93 -16.93 -15.97
N TYR A 157 13.19 -17.31 -17.20
CA TYR A 157 12.91 -18.68 -17.70
C TYR A 157 13.76 -19.73 -16.99
N THR A 158 15.04 -19.46 -16.76
CA THR A 158 15.90 -20.32 -15.97
C THR A 158 15.42 -20.41 -14.53
N ARG A 159 14.99 -19.29 -13.96
CA ARG A 159 14.48 -19.26 -12.59
C ARG A 159 13.19 -20.10 -12.43
N LEU A 160 12.29 -20.07 -13.40
CA LEU A 160 11.10 -20.95 -13.41
C LEU A 160 11.49 -22.43 -13.41
N GLN A 161 12.48 -22.83 -14.21
CA GLN A 161 12.97 -24.21 -14.22
C GLN A 161 13.56 -24.64 -12.87
N GLU A 162 14.33 -23.75 -12.22
CA GLU A 162 14.86 -23.99 -10.88
C GLU A 162 13.75 -24.17 -9.84
N LEU A 163 12.65 -23.39 -9.95
CA LEU A 163 11.51 -23.54 -9.07
C LEU A 163 10.81 -24.88 -9.24
N TRP A 164 10.56 -25.34 -10.48
CA TRP A 164 9.98 -26.67 -10.71
C TRP A 164 10.92 -27.77 -10.21
N ALA A 165 12.23 -27.64 -10.34
CA ALA A 165 13.18 -28.57 -9.76
C ALA A 165 13.11 -28.60 -8.22
N GLN A 166 12.97 -27.45 -7.58
CA GLN A 166 12.78 -27.34 -6.11
C GLN A 166 11.44 -27.92 -5.65
N MET A 167 10.39 -27.83 -6.49
CA MET A 167 9.08 -28.41 -6.26
C MET A 167 9.02 -29.92 -6.58
N GLU A 168 10.16 -30.53 -6.94
CA GLU A 168 10.26 -31.94 -7.36
C GLU A 168 9.41 -32.28 -8.59
N CYS A 169 9.08 -31.27 -9.44
CA CYS A 169 8.34 -31.44 -10.69
C CYS A 169 9.28 -31.83 -11.83
N GLY A 170 9.79 -33.05 -11.82
CA GLY A 170 10.72 -33.56 -12.84
C GLY A 170 10.11 -33.82 -14.22
N ASP A 171 8.85 -33.52 -14.41
CA ASP A 171 8.05 -33.68 -15.61
C ASP A 171 7.64 -32.37 -16.30
N VAL A 172 8.15 -31.22 -15.82
CA VAL A 172 7.94 -29.88 -16.41
C VAL A 172 9.22 -29.38 -17.04
N PHE A 173 9.18 -29.07 -18.33
CA PHE A 173 10.30 -28.61 -19.14
C PHE A 173 9.96 -27.28 -19.79
N LEU A 174 10.93 -26.38 -19.86
CA LEU A 174 10.77 -25.07 -20.46
C LEU A 174 11.89 -24.80 -21.46
N GLY A 175 11.49 -24.34 -22.64
CA GLY A 175 12.42 -23.77 -23.61
C GLY A 175 11.83 -22.52 -24.26
N THR A 176 12.64 -21.82 -25.01
CA THR A 176 12.26 -20.58 -25.70
C THR A 176 12.56 -20.64 -27.19
N VAL A 177 11.87 -19.81 -27.97
CA VAL A 177 12.03 -19.76 -29.44
C VAL A 177 13.29 -18.96 -29.81
N GLU A 178 13.52 -17.81 -29.15
CA GLU A 178 14.52 -16.84 -29.57
C GLU A 178 15.77 -16.78 -28.65
N ALA A 179 15.82 -17.59 -27.60
CA ALA A 179 16.90 -17.57 -26.62
C ALA A 179 17.17 -18.95 -26.00
N LYS A 180 18.02 -19.01 -25.00
CA LYS A 180 18.26 -20.21 -24.18
C LYS A 180 17.41 -20.17 -22.89
N PRO A 181 16.95 -21.34 -22.39
CA PRO A 181 17.07 -22.66 -23.01
C PRO A 181 16.22 -22.77 -24.28
N ASP A 182 16.69 -23.54 -25.25
CA ASP A 182 15.98 -23.73 -26.52
C ASP A 182 15.41 -25.16 -26.66
N LEU A 183 14.87 -25.49 -27.85
CA LEU A 183 14.30 -26.81 -28.14
C LEU A 183 15.33 -27.93 -27.99
N GLU A 184 16.61 -27.72 -28.31
CA GLU A 184 17.67 -28.74 -28.16
C GLU A 184 17.91 -29.06 -26.70
N ASP A 185 17.95 -28.03 -25.84
CA ASP A 185 18.08 -28.19 -24.40
C ASP A 185 16.88 -28.98 -23.82
N VAL A 186 15.66 -28.64 -24.22
CA VAL A 186 14.43 -29.35 -23.82
C VAL A 186 14.46 -30.80 -24.28
N THR A 187 14.81 -31.06 -25.54
CA THR A 187 14.88 -32.40 -26.10
C THR A 187 15.88 -33.27 -25.31
N SER A 188 17.06 -32.71 -25.01
CA SER A 188 18.08 -33.43 -24.24
C SER A 188 17.60 -33.77 -22.81
N GLN A 189 16.81 -32.91 -22.19
CA GLN A 189 16.23 -33.14 -20.87
C GLN A 189 15.14 -34.20 -20.91
N LEU A 190 14.24 -34.16 -21.91
CA LEU A 190 13.19 -35.12 -22.12
C LEU A 190 13.76 -36.54 -22.38
N GLU A 191 14.79 -36.67 -23.20
CA GLU A 191 15.45 -37.96 -23.46
C GLU A 191 16.00 -38.59 -22.16
N LYS A 192 16.51 -37.76 -21.24
CA LYS A 192 17.03 -38.21 -19.94
C LYS A 192 15.95 -38.54 -18.92
N SER A 193 14.76 -37.96 -19.03
CA SER A 193 13.65 -38.16 -18.06
C SER A 193 13.03 -39.56 -18.15
N GLY A 194 13.20 -40.24 -19.29
CA GLY A 194 12.56 -41.53 -19.55
C GLY A 194 11.08 -41.46 -19.93
N LEU A 195 10.46 -40.27 -19.89
CA LEU A 195 9.09 -40.04 -20.35
C LEU A 195 9.01 -40.24 -21.87
N LYS A 196 7.84 -40.67 -22.38
CA LYS A 196 7.59 -40.95 -23.80
C LYS A 196 6.47 -40.11 -24.38
N ARG A 197 5.66 -39.50 -23.54
CA ARG A 197 4.56 -38.63 -23.95
C ARG A 197 4.83 -37.22 -23.54
N ALA A 198 4.45 -36.24 -24.37
CA ALA A 198 4.64 -34.84 -24.08
C ALA A 198 3.41 -34.02 -24.52
N VAL A 199 2.99 -33.11 -23.66
CA VAL A 199 2.07 -32.03 -24.00
C VAL A 199 2.82 -30.72 -24.16
N LEU A 200 2.71 -30.10 -25.33
CA LEU A 200 3.27 -28.79 -25.61
C LEU A 200 2.21 -27.70 -25.39
N THR A 201 2.60 -26.62 -24.75
CA THR A 201 1.75 -25.43 -24.58
C THR A 201 2.62 -24.16 -24.52
N PRO A 202 2.11 -23.00 -25.01
CA PRO A 202 2.89 -21.77 -24.96
C PRO A 202 2.93 -21.18 -23.54
N LEU A 203 4.11 -20.75 -23.11
CA LEU A 203 4.31 -19.85 -21.96
C LEU A 203 4.33 -18.42 -22.48
N MET A 204 3.21 -17.98 -23.05
CA MET A 204 2.96 -16.66 -23.64
C MET A 204 1.52 -16.26 -23.34
N LEU A 205 1.26 -14.95 -23.18
CA LEU A 205 -0.10 -14.45 -22.90
C LEU A 205 -1.10 -14.93 -23.94
N VAL A 206 -0.71 -14.86 -25.20
CA VAL A 206 -1.53 -15.21 -26.38
C VAL A 206 -0.94 -16.41 -27.09
N ALA A 207 -1.79 -17.28 -27.63
CA ALA A 207 -1.38 -18.30 -28.60
C ALA A 207 -1.38 -17.63 -29.99
N GLY A 208 -0.25 -17.02 -30.34
CA GLY A 208 -0.02 -16.35 -31.62
C GLY A 208 0.71 -17.23 -32.64
N ASP A 209 1.43 -16.61 -33.58
CA ASP A 209 2.11 -17.30 -34.67
C ASP A 209 3.09 -18.37 -34.20
N HIS A 210 3.93 -18.07 -33.21
CA HIS A 210 4.84 -19.04 -32.59
C HIS A 210 4.13 -20.29 -32.07
N ALA A 211 2.97 -20.14 -31.44
CA ALA A 211 2.23 -21.28 -30.91
C ALA A 211 1.62 -22.14 -31.99
N HIS A 212 1.13 -21.52 -33.08
CA HIS A 212 0.52 -22.22 -34.20
C HIS A 212 1.55 -22.81 -35.17
N THR A 213 2.64 -22.08 -35.42
CA THR A 213 3.65 -22.40 -36.41
C THR A 213 4.83 -23.13 -35.79
N ASP A 214 5.56 -22.46 -34.88
CA ASP A 214 6.82 -23.03 -34.36
C ASP A 214 6.59 -24.14 -33.34
N MET A 215 5.50 -24.09 -32.55
CA MET A 215 5.19 -25.14 -31.58
C MET A 215 4.41 -26.30 -32.21
N ALA A 216 3.20 -26.01 -32.73
CA ALA A 216 2.22 -27.02 -33.11
C ALA A 216 2.14 -27.26 -34.62
N GLY A 217 2.91 -26.56 -35.45
CA GLY A 217 2.92 -26.66 -36.88
C GLY A 217 3.34 -28.04 -37.41
N ALA A 218 2.98 -28.34 -38.66
CA ALA A 218 3.34 -29.58 -39.31
C ALA A 218 4.67 -29.52 -40.07
N GLN A 219 5.33 -28.35 -40.15
CA GLN A 219 6.60 -28.19 -40.83
C GLN A 219 7.76 -28.87 -40.08
N GLU A 220 8.72 -29.31 -40.85
CA GLU A 220 9.99 -29.85 -40.34
C GLU A 220 10.67 -28.80 -39.45
N GLY A 221 10.98 -28.95 -38.28
CA GLY A 221 11.57 -27.96 -37.36
C GLY A 221 10.58 -27.38 -36.36
N SER A 222 9.26 -27.59 -36.49
CA SER A 222 8.35 -27.29 -35.39
C SER A 222 8.70 -28.17 -34.16
N TRP A 223 8.46 -27.64 -32.97
CA TRP A 223 8.73 -28.39 -31.73
C TRP A 223 8.02 -29.74 -31.71
N LYS A 224 6.78 -29.79 -32.16
CA LYS A 224 6.01 -31.03 -32.35
C LYS A 224 6.75 -32.01 -33.25
N SER A 225 7.05 -31.60 -34.49
CA SER A 225 7.68 -32.48 -35.48
C SER A 225 9.07 -32.98 -35.05
N VAL A 226 9.85 -32.14 -34.39
CA VAL A 226 11.17 -32.52 -33.86
C VAL A 226 11.04 -33.56 -32.75
N LEU A 227 10.13 -33.38 -31.79
CA LEU A 227 9.92 -34.34 -30.70
C LEU A 227 9.31 -35.65 -31.20
N GLU A 228 8.34 -35.62 -32.15
CA GLU A 228 7.79 -36.81 -32.81
C GLU A 228 8.91 -37.56 -33.56
N GLY A 229 9.80 -36.86 -34.28
CA GLY A 229 10.96 -37.45 -34.94
C GLY A 229 11.96 -38.11 -33.98
N LYS A 230 11.96 -37.72 -32.72
CA LYS A 230 12.73 -38.34 -31.63
C LYS A 230 12.00 -39.48 -30.92
N GLY A 231 10.79 -39.79 -31.36
CA GLY A 231 9.99 -40.94 -30.87
C GLY A 231 9.11 -40.62 -29.67
N PHE A 232 8.83 -39.33 -29.39
CA PHE A 232 7.84 -38.94 -28.40
C PHE A 232 6.45 -38.96 -29.00
N GLU A 233 5.44 -39.34 -28.23
CA GLU A 233 4.03 -39.10 -28.54
C GLU A 233 3.67 -37.69 -28.10
N VAL A 234 3.32 -36.81 -29.06
CA VAL A 234 3.17 -35.37 -28.79
C VAL A 234 1.74 -34.91 -29.08
N ARG A 235 1.14 -34.27 -28.10
CA ARG A 235 -0.06 -33.46 -28.29
C ARG A 235 0.19 -32.00 -27.99
N CYS A 236 -0.60 -31.11 -28.56
CA CYS A 236 -0.45 -29.67 -28.36
C CYS A 236 -1.73 -29.08 -27.75
N ILE A 237 -1.57 -28.22 -26.75
CA ILE A 237 -2.62 -27.35 -26.23
C ILE A 237 -2.27 -25.94 -26.67
N VAL A 238 -2.87 -25.50 -27.78
CA VAL A 238 -2.61 -24.16 -28.37
C VAL A 238 -3.52 -23.14 -27.69
N LYS A 239 -3.23 -22.87 -26.42
CA LYS A 239 -3.93 -21.88 -25.59
C LYS A 239 -2.93 -20.94 -24.96
N GLY A 240 -3.20 -19.64 -25.06
CA GLY A 240 -2.41 -18.63 -24.38
C GLY A 240 -2.67 -18.62 -22.86
N MET A 241 -1.68 -18.18 -22.11
CA MET A 241 -1.82 -18.06 -20.64
C MET A 241 -3.03 -17.19 -20.23
N GLY A 242 -3.39 -16.19 -21.04
CA GLY A 242 -4.53 -15.32 -20.82
C GLY A 242 -5.91 -16.02 -20.92
N GLU A 243 -5.97 -17.25 -21.42
CA GLU A 243 -7.21 -18.04 -21.41
C GLU A 243 -7.53 -18.66 -20.04
N TYR A 244 -6.53 -18.72 -19.13
CA TYR A 244 -6.69 -19.28 -17.79
C TYR A 244 -7.02 -18.19 -16.76
N PRO A 245 -8.20 -18.26 -16.10
CA PRO A 245 -8.61 -17.27 -15.10
C PRO A 245 -7.61 -17.13 -13.95
N GLU A 246 -6.93 -18.22 -13.57
CA GLU A 246 -5.90 -18.23 -12.52
C GLU A 246 -4.75 -17.31 -12.90
N ILE A 247 -4.31 -17.33 -14.15
CA ILE A 247 -3.23 -16.44 -14.64
C ILE A 247 -3.73 -15.02 -14.77
N ARG A 248 -4.93 -14.78 -15.31
CA ARG A 248 -5.49 -13.43 -15.42
C ARG A 248 -5.65 -12.77 -14.05
N SER A 249 -5.97 -13.56 -13.03
CA SER A 249 -6.07 -13.05 -11.65
C SER A 249 -4.77 -12.43 -11.12
N LEU A 250 -3.61 -12.84 -11.63
CA LEU A 250 -2.31 -12.28 -11.28
C LEU A 250 -2.15 -10.85 -11.81
N TYR A 251 -2.57 -10.59 -13.04
CA TYR A 251 -2.59 -9.23 -13.60
C TYR A 251 -3.57 -8.31 -12.86
N VAL A 252 -4.75 -8.82 -12.51
CA VAL A 252 -5.71 -8.07 -11.68
C VAL A 252 -5.09 -7.75 -10.32
N ARG A 253 -4.35 -8.68 -9.72
CA ARG A 253 -3.62 -8.44 -8.47
C ARG A 253 -2.57 -7.35 -8.63
N HIS A 254 -1.77 -7.38 -9.69
CA HIS A 254 -0.76 -6.35 -9.99
C HIS A 254 -1.41 -4.96 -10.12
N LEU A 255 -2.52 -4.86 -10.84
CA LEU A 255 -3.24 -3.61 -11.00
C LEU A 255 -3.83 -3.11 -9.67
N LYS A 256 -4.33 -4.01 -8.79
CA LYS A 256 -4.76 -3.65 -7.42
C LYS A 256 -3.59 -3.15 -6.57
N GLN A 257 -2.46 -3.83 -6.63
CA GLN A 257 -1.24 -3.40 -5.92
C GLN A 257 -0.76 -2.02 -6.42
N LEU A 258 -0.79 -1.79 -7.75
CA LEU A 258 -0.48 -0.50 -8.35
C LEU A 258 -1.43 0.58 -7.83
N GLU A 259 -2.74 0.32 -7.83
CA GLU A 259 -3.73 1.25 -7.30
C GLU A 259 -3.51 1.54 -5.81
N GLU A 260 -3.20 0.53 -5.02
CA GLU A 260 -2.90 0.69 -3.58
C GLU A 260 -1.62 1.48 -3.34
N ALA A 261 -0.56 1.22 -4.10
CA ALA A 261 0.69 1.98 -4.03
C ALA A 261 0.50 3.45 -4.41
N CYS A 262 -0.53 3.73 -5.20
CA CYS A 262 -0.92 5.07 -5.59
C CYS A 262 -1.67 5.86 -4.52
N ARG A 263 -2.12 5.22 -3.44
CA ARG A 263 -2.82 5.89 -2.33
C ARG A 263 -1.85 6.69 -1.48
N GLY A 264 -2.29 7.87 -1.04
CA GLY A 264 -1.57 8.65 -0.05
C GLY A 264 -1.55 7.95 1.31
N VAL A 265 -0.59 8.32 2.13
CA VAL A 265 -0.41 7.81 3.50
C VAL A 265 -1.01 8.77 4.51
N LEU A 266 -1.81 8.25 5.44
CA LEU A 266 -2.26 9.01 6.61
C LEU A 266 -1.20 8.90 7.72
N TYR A 267 -0.53 10.00 7.98
CA TYR A 267 0.43 10.11 9.08
C TYR A 267 -0.24 10.72 10.31
N GLY A 268 -0.19 10.02 11.46
CA GLY A 268 -0.41 10.64 12.74
C GLY A 268 0.88 11.27 13.23
N VAL A 269 0.90 12.59 13.41
CA VAL A 269 2.12 13.33 13.73
C VAL A 269 1.99 14.02 15.09
N SER A 270 2.83 13.61 16.02
CA SER A 270 2.94 14.20 17.35
C SER A 270 3.67 15.54 17.28
N VAL A 271 3.07 16.60 17.83
CA VAL A 271 3.69 17.94 17.87
C VAL A 271 4.24 18.32 19.26
N GLY A 272 4.40 17.35 20.15
CA GLY A 272 4.87 17.60 21.51
C GLY A 272 3.83 18.30 22.40
N PRO A 273 4.20 18.62 23.65
CA PRO A 273 3.26 19.14 24.65
C PRO A 273 2.92 20.63 24.48
N GLY A 274 3.75 21.40 23.75
CA GLY A 274 3.54 22.84 23.61
C GLY A 274 4.77 23.59 23.09
N ASP A 275 5.94 23.22 23.58
CA ASP A 275 7.21 23.80 23.14
C ASP A 275 7.56 23.27 21.73
N PRO A 276 7.75 24.14 20.71
CA PRO A 276 8.10 23.74 19.37
C PRO A 276 9.48 23.06 19.26
N GLU A 277 10.39 23.28 20.20
CA GLU A 277 11.70 22.60 20.23
C GLU A 277 11.59 21.11 20.62
N LEU A 278 10.45 20.70 21.18
CA LEU A 278 10.16 19.31 21.50
C LEU A 278 9.51 18.52 20.36
N LEU A 279 9.38 19.11 19.16
CA LEU A 279 9.05 18.32 17.98
C LEU A 279 10.24 17.45 17.60
N THR A 280 9.96 16.19 17.28
CA THR A 280 11.01 15.33 16.72
C THR A 280 11.37 15.77 15.29
N LEU A 281 12.62 15.57 14.87
CA LEU A 281 13.05 15.85 13.50
C LEU A 281 12.16 15.15 12.47
N LYS A 282 11.68 13.95 12.79
CA LYS A 282 10.74 13.19 11.94
C LYS A 282 9.38 13.90 11.85
N ALA A 283 8.88 14.47 12.94
CA ALA A 283 7.62 15.21 12.93
C ALA A 283 7.73 16.46 12.05
N VAL A 284 8.80 17.26 12.21
CA VAL A 284 9.06 18.44 11.37
C VAL A 284 9.12 18.06 9.90
N ARG A 285 9.89 17.03 9.55
CA ARG A 285 9.99 16.53 8.17
C ARG A 285 8.62 16.13 7.60
N LEU A 286 7.84 15.34 8.32
CA LEU A 286 6.51 14.91 7.86
C LEU A 286 5.55 16.09 7.68
N ILE A 287 5.59 17.07 8.58
CA ILE A 287 4.81 18.31 8.44
C ILE A 287 5.22 19.06 7.17
N GLN A 288 6.51 19.09 6.84
CA GLN A 288 7.02 19.74 5.62
C GLN A 288 6.72 18.94 4.34
N GLU A 289 6.83 17.61 4.36
CA GLU A 289 6.61 16.75 3.19
C GLU A 289 5.13 16.57 2.83
N CYS A 290 4.24 16.47 3.84
CA CYS A 290 2.81 16.25 3.57
C CYS A 290 2.14 17.52 3.01
N PRO A 291 1.52 17.47 1.83
CA PRO A 291 0.83 18.63 1.26
C PRO A 291 -0.45 19.00 2.02
N VAL A 292 -1.03 18.06 2.78
CA VAL A 292 -2.26 18.25 3.54
C VAL A 292 -2.01 18.05 5.02
N LEU A 293 -2.44 19.02 5.84
CA LEU A 293 -2.39 18.93 7.29
C LEU A 293 -3.82 18.84 7.84
N ALA A 294 -4.14 17.71 8.47
CA ALA A 294 -5.39 17.53 9.20
C ALA A 294 -5.22 18.01 10.64
N VAL A 295 -6.02 18.97 11.03
CA VAL A 295 -5.89 19.67 12.31
C VAL A 295 -7.12 19.40 13.17
N PRO A 296 -6.97 18.66 14.28
CA PRO A 296 -8.05 18.45 15.22
C PRO A 296 -8.54 19.77 15.83
N ARG A 297 -9.85 19.97 15.80
CA ARG A 297 -10.51 21.13 16.38
C ARG A 297 -11.60 20.67 17.37
N THR A 298 -11.58 21.23 18.55
CA THR A 298 -12.66 21.16 19.51
C THR A 298 -13.44 22.47 19.50
N LYS A 299 -14.43 22.68 20.35
CA LYS A 299 -15.22 23.93 20.38
C LYS A 299 -14.32 25.17 20.42
N GLY A 300 -14.43 26.01 19.39
CA GLY A 300 -13.66 27.26 19.22
C GLY A 300 -12.60 27.16 18.12
N GLU A 301 -11.98 28.29 17.76
CA GLU A 301 -10.96 28.37 16.71
C GLU A 301 -9.56 27.89 17.16
N ASN A 302 -9.42 27.44 18.40
CA ASN A 302 -8.13 27.06 18.96
C ASN A 302 -7.61 25.75 18.37
N THR A 303 -6.66 25.90 17.49
CA THR A 303 -5.92 24.84 16.81
C THR A 303 -4.50 24.77 17.38
N LEU A 304 -4.40 24.41 18.67
CA LEU A 304 -3.13 24.42 19.39
C LEU A 304 -2.04 23.59 18.69
N ALA A 305 -2.38 22.42 18.19
CA ALA A 305 -1.45 21.60 17.42
C ALA A 305 -0.89 22.33 16.18
N LEU A 306 -1.75 23.10 15.48
CA LEU A 306 -1.31 23.90 14.34
C LEU A 306 -0.44 25.08 14.76
N SER A 307 -0.72 25.73 15.89
CA SER A 307 0.11 26.84 16.37
C SER A 307 1.51 26.41 16.77
N ILE A 308 1.64 25.20 17.34
CA ILE A 308 2.95 24.60 17.65
C ILE A 308 3.69 24.26 16.34
N ALA A 309 3.01 23.59 15.40
CA ALA A 309 3.60 23.21 14.12
C ALA A 309 4.11 24.41 13.32
N ARG A 310 3.37 25.54 13.32
CA ARG A 310 3.76 26.79 12.63
C ARG A 310 5.06 27.42 13.15
N GLN A 311 5.41 27.18 14.39
CA GLN A 311 6.65 27.69 14.99
C GLN A 311 7.86 26.82 14.62
N ALA A 312 7.63 25.54 14.28
CA ALA A 312 8.69 24.57 14.01
C ALA A 312 8.88 24.29 12.50
N ALA A 313 7.91 24.60 11.65
CA ALA A 313 7.93 24.27 10.22
C ALA A 313 7.26 25.35 9.37
N ASP A 314 7.75 25.53 8.15
CA ASP A 314 7.09 26.36 7.15
C ASP A 314 5.85 25.62 6.59
N LEU A 315 4.68 26.25 6.72
CA LEU A 315 3.41 25.73 6.26
C LEU A 315 2.90 26.41 4.97
N THR A 316 3.74 27.18 4.30
CA THR A 316 3.39 27.90 3.07
C THR A 316 2.95 26.89 2.00
N GLY A 317 1.81 27.16 1.35
CA GLY A 317 1.26 26.32 0.27
C GLY A 317 0.58 25.03 0.74
N LYS A 318 0.51 24.74 2.04
CA LYS A 318 -0.15 23.55 2.56
C LYS A 318 -1.66 23.73 2.67
N GLN A 319 -2.39 22.67 2.34
CA GLN A 319 -3.82 22.63 2.57
C GLN A 319 -4.12 22.25 4.02
N ILE A 320 -4.79 23.14 4.75
CA ILE A 320 -5.21 22.90 6.13
C ILE A 320 -6.64 22.39 6.14
N VAL A 321 -6.83 21.20 6.70
CA VAL A 321 -8.14 20.53 6.83
C VAL A 321 -8.48 20.42 8.30
N TYR A 322 -9.52 21.12 8.71
CA TYR A 322 -9.99 21.05 10.09
C TYR A 322 -10.86 19.81 10.29
N THR A 323 -10.57 19.05 11.34
CA THR A 323 -11.30 17.86 11.75
C THR A 323 -11.97 18.11 13.09
N ASP A 324 -13.32 18.18 13.08
CA ASP A 324 -14.11 18.55 14.26
C ASP A 324 -14.40 17.31 15.12
N PHE A 325 -13.95 17.34 16.38
CA PHE A 325 -14.22 16.30 17.36
C PHE A 325 -15.28 16.74 18.36
N PRO A 326 -16.43 16.06 18.44
CA PRO A 326 -17.48 16.41 19.39
C PRO A 326 -17.08 16.06 20.82
N MET A 327 -17.39 16.91 21.77
CA MET A 327 -17.26 16.66 23.21
C MET A 327 -18.44 15.80 23.70
N SER A 328 -18.58 14.58 23.16
CA SER A 328 -19.64 13.64 23.51
C SER A 328 -19.10 12.47 24.35
N ARG A 329 -20.00 11.84 25.13
CA ARG A 329 -19.77 10.54 25.77
C ARG A 329 -20.57 9.43 25.09
N ASP A 330 -21.43 9.78 24.15
CA ASP A 330 -22.21 8.84 23.37
C ASP A 330 -21.28 8.16 22.35
N ARG A 331 -21.19 6.83 22.46
CA ARG A 331 -20.29 6.02 21.64
C ARG A 331 -20.67 6.05 20.16
N GLN A 332 -21.99 6.09 19.84
CA GLN A 332 -22.44 6.12 18.45
C GLN A 332 -22.07 7.45 17.79
N VAL A 333 -22.31 8.56 18.49
CA VAL A 333 -21.95 9.91 18.00
C VAL A 333 -20.43 10.01 17.74
N LEU A 334 -19.61 9.38 18.59
CA LEU A 334 -18.17 9.37 18.40
C LEU A 334 -17.74 8.50 17.20
N GLU A 335 -18.31 7.30 17.04
CA GLU A 335 -18.00 6.40 15.92
C GLU A 335 -18.41 7.03 14.58
N ASP A 336 -19.61 7.61 14.47
CA ASP A 336 -20.09 8.30 13.27
C ASP A 336 -19.17 9.48 12.90
N ASN A 337 -18.69 10.21 13.91
CA ASN A 337 -17.76 11.31 13.70
C ASN A 337 -16.39 10.83 13.20
N TYR A 338 -15.85 9.73 13.76
CA TYR A 338 -14.57 9.16 13.30
C TYR A 338 -14.68 8.70 11.85
N GLU A 339 -15.81 8.10 11.47
CA GLU A 339 -16.06 7.69 10.09
C GLU A 339 -16.17 8.89 9.14
N LYS A 340 -16.88 9.95 9.55
CA LYS A 340 -16.96 11.22 8.80
C LYS A 340 -15.56 11.83 8.59
N ILE A 341 -14.73 11.91 9.63
CA ILE A 341 -13.38 12.44 9.51
C ILE A 341 -12.52 11.57 8.59
N ALA A 342 -12.55 10.24 8.76
CA ALA A 342 -11.83 9.32 7.88
C ALA A 342 -12.27 9.49 6.42
N GLY A 343 -13.58 9.61 6.15
CA GLY A 343 -14.13 9.89 4.83
C GLY A 343 -13.66 11.23 4.25
N GLN A 344 -13.60 12.28 5.06
CA GLN A 344 -13.07 13.59 4.65
C GLN A 344 -11.59 13.50 4.25
N LEU A 345 -10.77 12.77 4.99
CA LEU A 345 -9.36 12.58 4.68
C LEU A 345 -9.14 11.61 3.52
N ALA A 346 -10.03 10.63 3.35
CA ALA A 346 -9.98 9.65 2.26
C ALA A 346 -9.99 10.30 0.87
N ALA A 347 -10.62 11.46 0.70
CA ALA A 347 -10.61 12.20 -0.56
C ALA A 347 -9.19 12.56 -0.98
N TYR A 348 -8.37 13.08 -0.06
CA TYR A 348 -6.97 13.41 -0.32
C TYR A 348 -6.09 12.18 -0.49
N LEU A 349 -6.33 11.14 0.33
CA LEU A 349 -5.57 9.90 0.28
C LEU A 349 -5.80 9.14 -1.03
N LYS A 350 -7.04 9.11 -1.55
CA LYS A 350 -7.36 8.57 -2.89
C LYS A 350 -6.61 9.29 -3.99
N ASP A 351 -6.38 10.59 -3.81
CA ASP A 351 -5.62 11.42 -4.74
C ASP A 351 -4.10 11.23 -4.63
N GLY A 352 -3.65 10.26 -3.83
CA GLY A 352 -2.23 10.02 -3.60
C GLY A 352 -1.55 11.08 -2.72
N LEU A 353 -2.31 12.01 -2.13
CA LEU A 353 -1.75 13.04 -1.27
C LEU A 353 -1.53 12.49 0.14
N ASN A 354 -0.32 12.62 0.64
CA ASN A 354 -0.02 12.32 2.03
C ASN A 354 -0.71 13.34 2.94
N VAL A 355 -1.33 12.85 4.01
CA VAL A 355 -2.00 13.69 5.02
C VAL A 355 -1.29 13.52 6.35
N ALA A 356 -0.83 14.62 6.95
CA ALA A 356 -0.32 14.64 8.32
C ALA A 356 -1.43 15.13 9.27
N MET A 357 -1.96 14.25 10.11
CA MET A 357 -2.90 14.61 11.16
C MET A 357 -2.12 14.94 12.44
N LEU A 358 -2.19 16.22 12.86
CA LEU A 358 -1.43 16.74 13.99
C LEU A 358 -2.06 16.35 15.32
N ASN A 359 -1.23 15.98 16.30
CA ASN A 359 -1.66 15.62 17.65
C ASN A 359 -0.76 16.22 18.71
N ILE A 360 -1.35 16.80 19.76
CA ILE A 360 -0.61 17.33 20.90
C ILE A 360 -0.05 16.19 21.75
N GLY A 361 1.15 16.36 22.27
CA GLY A 361 1.85 15.37 23.06
C GLY A 361 2.38 14.21 22.21
N ASP A 362 2.23 12.99 22.67
CA ASP A 362 2.53 11.77 21.94
C ASP A 362 1.24 11.10 21.47
N ILE A 363 1.23 10.68 20.22
CA ILE A 363 0.05 10.12 19.56
C ILE A 363 -0.38 8.77 20.14
N SER A 364 0.50 8.03 20.78
CA SER A 364 0.20 6.74 21.40
C SER A 364 -0.50 6.89 22.77
N ILE A 365 -0.51 8.11 23.34
CA ILE A 365 -1.02 8.38 24.67
C ILE A 365 -2.38 9.10 24.60
N TYR A 366 -3.47 8.37 24.74
CA TYR A 366 -4.86 8.87 24.76
C TYR A 366 -5.23 9.81 23.62
N SER A 367 -4.73 9.53 22.40
CA SER A 367 -5.03 10.30 21.20
C SER A 367 -6.29 9.79 20.51
N THR A 368 -7.09 10.72 19.96
CA THR A 368 -8.26 10.41 19.12
C THR A 368 -7.86 9.94 17.73
N PHE A 369 -6.61 10.15 17.31
CA PHE A 369 -6.09 9.69 16.04
C PHE A 369 -6.27 8.17 15.83
N SER A 370 -6.08 7.36 16.88
CA SER A 370 -6.19 5.90 16.79
C SER A 370 -7.54 5.42 16.24
N TYR A 371 -8.62 6.13 16.50
CA TYR A 371 -9.95 5.81 15.99
C TYR A 371 -10.09 6.16 14.51
N VAL A 372 -9.62 7.34 14.10
CA VAL A 372 -9.60 7.77 12.68
C VAL A 372 -8.66 6.87 11.88
N ALA A 373 -7.48 6.53 12.41
CA ALA A 373 -6.50 5.62 11.83
C ALA A 373 -7.10 4.26 11.52
N ARG A 374 -7.85 3.68 12.48
CA ARG A 374 -8.54 2.40 12.29
C ARG A 374 -9.54 2.46 11.12
N LYS A 375 -10.36 3.52 11.03
CA LYS A 375 -11.33 3.71 9.93
C LYS A 375 -10.63 3.89 8.59
N ALA A 376 -9.55 4.67 8.53
CA ALA A 376 -8.75 4.84 7.32
C ALA A 376 -8.09 3.52 6.87
N ALA A 377 -7.52 2.74 7.81
CA ALA A 377 -6.95 1.44 7.52
C ALA A 377 -8.00 0.43 7.01
N GLN A 378 -9.20 0.40 7.62
CA GLN A 378 -10.33 -0.41 7.15
C GLN A 378 -10.80 -0.04 5.73
N ALA A 379 -10.64 1.23 5.35
CA ALA A 379 -10.89 1.71 3.99
C ALA A 379 -9.70 1.47 3.02
N GLY A 380 -8.65 0.73 3.46
CA GLY A 380 -7.51 0.33 2.64
C GLY A 380 -6.44 1.42 2.45
N PHE A 381 -6.39 2.44 3.29
CA PHE A 381 -5.33 3.45 3.23
C PHE A 381 -4.15 3.09 4.14
N PRO A 382 -2.91 3.28 3.68
CA PRO A 382 -1.72 3.13 4.52
C PRO A 382 -1.76 4.14 5.67
N VAL A 383 -1.52 3.66 6.91
CA VAL A 383 -1.45 4.51 8.10
C VAL A 383 -0.08 4.35 8.75
N ARG A 384 0.53 5.46 9.15
CA ARG A 384 1.80 5.49 9.86
C ARG A 384 1.74 6.48 11.02
N VAL A 385 2.55 6.25 12.05
CA VAL A 385 2.62 7.13 13.22
C VAL A 385 4.02 7.68 13.43
N CYS A 386 4.07 8.91 13.95
CA CYS A 386 5.29 9.57 14.37
C CYS A 386 5.18 9.89 15.86
N ALA A 387 6.04 9.26 16.67
CA ALA A 387 6.11 9.49 18.10
C ALA A 387 6.52 10.93 18.44
N GLY A 388 6.16 11.38 19.64
CA GLY A 388 6.49 12.69 20.16
C GLY A 388 6.85 12.65 21.63
N VAL A 389 6.96 13.82 22.23
CA VAL A 389 7.23 14.00 23.65
C VAL A 389 5.90 14.18 24.39
N PRO A 390 5.51 13.27 25.31
CA PRO A 390 4.32 13.47 26.13
C PRO A 390 4.55 14.53 27.22
N SER A 391 3.49 15.21 27.62
CA SER A 391 3.57 16.34 28.59
C SER A 391 4.25 15.96 29.91
N PHE A 392 4.06 14.77 30.41
CA PHE A 392 4.66 14.35 31.68
C PHE A 392 6.20 14.19 31.61
N CYS A 393 6.74 13.90 30.44
CA CYS A 393 8.19 13.89 30.22
C CYS A 393 8.75 15.31 30.23
N ASP A 394 8.08 16.27 29.60
CA ASP A 394 8.46 17.68 29.63
C ASP A 394 8.35 18.26 31.07
N ILE A 395 7.27 17.95 31.78
CA ILE A 395 7.12 18.32 33.22
C ILE A 395 8.29 17.79 34.04
N ALA A 396 8.71 16.55 33.85
CA ALA A 396 9.83 15.95 34.56
C ALA A 396 11.15 16.70 34.25
N ALA A 397 11.40 16.99 32.98
CA ALA A 397 12.57 17.76 32.54
C ALA A 397 12.61 19.16 33.14
N LYS A 398 11.52 19.92 33.04
CA LYS A 398 11.41 21.29 33.57
C LYS A 398 11.52 21.37 35.07
N THR A 399 11.06 20.35 35.78
CA THR A 399 11.15 20.30 37.26
C THR A 399 12.47 19.72 37.77
N GLY A 400 13.30 19.15 36.89
CA GLY A 400 14.55 18.49 37.24
C GLY A 400 14.38 17.23 38.10
N LYS A 401 13.17 16.67 38.13
CA LYS A 401 12.84 15.48 38.93
C LYS A 401 12.50 14.32 38.01
N PRO A 402 13.22 13.19 38.06
CA PRO A 402 12.89 12.00 37.24
C PRO A 402 11.49 11.48 37.58
N LEU A 403 10.83 10.87 36.60
CA LEU A 403 9.53 10.21 36.83
C LEU A 403 9.67 8.99 37.72
N VAL A 404 10.71 8.21 37.48
CA VAL A 404 11.00 6.95 38.19
C VAL A 404 12.51 6.81 38.41
N SER A 405 12.88 5.97 39.40
CA SER A 405 14.26 5.60 39.69
C SER A 405 14.36 4.06 39.84
N GLY A 406 15.45 3.50 39.34
CA GLY A 406 15.72 2.07 39.43
C GLY A 406 14.61 1.21 38.80
N THR A 407 14.03 0.32 39.61
CA THR A 407 12.98 -0.63 39.19
C THR A 407 11.55 -0.13 39.51
N GLN A 408 11.40 1.12 39.90
CA GLN A 408 10.10 1.69 40.27
C GLN A 408 9.15 1.73 39.07
N PRO A 409 7.91 1.24 39.19
CA PRO A 409 6.95 1.26 38.08
C PRO A 409 6.40 2.66 37.83
N LEU A 410 6.08 2.94 36.54
CA LEU A 410 5.39 4.14 36.09
C LEU A 410 4.00 3.76 35.58
N MET A 411 2.97 4.40 36.10
CA MET A 411 1.58 4.25 35.66
C MET A 411 1.06 5.55 35.04
N VAL A 412 0.58 5.49 33.80
CA VAL A 412 -0.04 6.63 33.12
C VAL A 412 -1.55 6.38 33.05
N ILE A 413 -2.33 7.22 33.74
CA ILE A 413 -3.74 6.99 34.00
C ILE A 413 -4.57 8.19 33.52
N PRO A 414 -5.61 8.02 32.67
CA PRO A 414 -6.51 9.12 32.37
C PRO A 414 -7.40 9.38 33.60
N ALA A 415 -7.41 10.60 34.12
CA ALA A 415 -8.22 10.96 35.30
C ALA A 415 -9.73 10.71 35.08
N GLY A 416 -10.15 10.55 33.81
CA GLY A 416 -11.51 10.17 33.42
C GLY A 416 -11.86 8.68 33.55
N CYS A 417 -10.89 7.79 33.87
CA CYS A 417 -11.19 6.38 34.08
C CYS A 417 -12.21 6.18 35.21
N GLY A 418 -13.06 5.17 35.08
CA GLY A 418 -14.15 4.93 36.04
C GLY A 418 -13.66 4.47 37.41
N ASP A 419 -12.47 3.89 37.47
CA ASP A 419 -11.90 3.21 38.63
C ASP A 419 -10.53 3.81 39.05
N LEU A 420 -10.47 5.14 39.10
CA LEU A 420 -9.22 5.85 39.45
C LEU A 420 -8.74 5.45 40.86
N GLU A 421 -9.65 5.23 41.80
CA GLU A 421 -9.36 4.92 43.20
C GLU A 421 -8.64 3.58 43.35
N SER A 422 -8.81 2.63 42.45
CA SER A 422 -8.09 1.34 42.49
C SER A 422 -6.63 1.45 42.07
N TYR A 423 -6.27 2.46 41.27
CA TYR A 423 -4.89 2.66 40.79
C TYR A 423 -4.05 3.49 41.75
N LEU A 424 -4.67 4.41 42.49
CA LEU A 424 -3.94 5.35 43.34
C LEU A 424 -3.14 4.69 44.49
N PRO A 425 -3.62 3.59 45.15
CA PRO A 425 -2.88 2.90 46.20
C PRO A 425 -1.69 2.05 45.70
N LEU A 426 -1.62 1.76 44.40
CA LEU A 426 -0.57 0.89 43.86
C LEU A 426 0.82 1.52 44.06
N GLN A 427 1.86 0.71 44.16
CA GLN A 427 3.24 1.19 44.28
C GLN A 427 3.72 1.85 42.96
N GLY A 428 4.65 2.81 43.06
CA GLY A 428 5.27 3.49 41.92
C GLY A 428 4.67 4.87 41.63
N THR A 429 5.27 5.53 40.65
CA THR A 429 4.84 6.86 40.21
C THR A 429 3.55 6.79 39.41
N LYS A 430 2.60 7.68 39.68
CA LYS A 430 1.34 7.84 38.94
C LYS A 430 1.36 9.17 38.19
N VAL A 431 1.06 9.12 36.90
CA VAL A 431 0.82 10.27 36.04
C VAL A 431 -0.67 10.31 35.73
N LEU A 432 -1.39 11.23 36.33
CA LEU A 432 -2.82 11.42 36.08
C LEU A 432 -3.02 12.45 34.98
N MET A 433 -3.38 12.01 33.80
CA MET A 433 -3.58 12.90 32.63
C MET A 433 -5.02 13.41 32.54
N LYS A 434 -5.20 14.60 31.94
CA LYS A 434 -6.51 15.25 31.72
C LYS A 434 -7.28 15.44 33.03
N SER A 435 -6.57 15.85 34.08
CA SER A 435 -7.08 15.87 35.46
C SER A 435 -7.92 17.11 35.79
N GLY A 436 -7.96 18.15 34.97
CA GLY A 436 -8.61 19.42 35.26
C GLY A 436 -10.03 19.28 35.81
N GLY A 437 -10.89 18.51 35.13
CA GLY A 437 -12.27 18.31 35.56
C GLY A 437 -12.48 17.49 36.85
N LYS A 438 -11.43 16.86 37.40
CA LYS A 438 -11.48 16.03 38.61
C LYS A 438 -10.50 16.49 39.69
N LEU A 439 -9.88 17.65 39.51
CA LEU A 439 -8.82 18.15 40.38
C LEU A 439 -9.24 18.16 41.87
N GLY A 440 -10.45 18.63 42.20
CA GLY A 440 -10.96 18.65 43.56
C GLY A 440 -11.02 17.27 44.23
N LYS A 441 -11.56 16.26 43.54
CA LYS A 441 -11.60 14.87 44.07
C LYS A 441 -10.22 14.28 44.24
N ILE A 442 -9.32 14.50 43.29
CA ILE A 442 -7.95 13.97 43.36
C ILE A 442 -7.21 14.64 44.54
N ARG A 443 -7.37 15.95 44.75
CA ARG A 443 -6.77 16.64 45.89
C ARG A 443 -7.29 16.14 47.25
N GLN A 444 -8.57 15.92 47.36
CA GLN A 444 -9.17 15.31 48.55
C GLN A 444 -8.52 13.94 48.86
N TYR A 445 -8.42 13.06 47.86
CA TYR A 445 -7.76 11.79 48.01
C TYR A 445 -6.29 11.93 48.45
N LEU A 446 -5.53 12.83 47.82
CA LEU A 446 -4.12 13.11 48.17
C LEU A 446 -3.99 13.54 49.66
N HIS A 447 -4.93 14.37 50.11
CA HIS A 447 -4.94 14.85 51.48
C HIS A 447 -5.27 13.72 52.47
N GLU A 448 -6.31 12.92 52.22
CA GLU A 448 -6.74 11.81 53.06
C GLU A 448 -5.68 10.71 53.18
N ASN A 449 -4.82 10.54 52.14
CA ASN A 449 -3.76 9.53 52.10
C ASN A 449 -2.36 10.07 52.35
N GLY A 450 -2.21 11.34 52.78
CA GLY A 450 -0.91 11.96 53.13
C GLY A 450 0.03 12.17 51.93
N LEU A 451 -0.49 12.14 50.67
CA LEU A 451 0.29 12.20 49.44
C LEU A 451 0.45 13.64 48.88
N VAL A 452 -0.01 14.65 49.59
CA VAL A 452 0.00 16.03 49.09
C VAL A 452 1.41 16.59 48.84
N ASN A 453 2.40 16.10 49.58
CA ASN A 453 3.80 16.50 49.43
C ASN A 453 4.52 15.76 48.30
N ASP A 454 3.95 14.60 47.90
CA ASP A 454 4.50 13.77 46.82
C ASP A 454 3.90 14.10 45.46
N ALA A 455 2.89 14.94 45.41
CA ALA A 455 2.13 15.27 44.23
C ALA A 455 2.42 16.66 43.67
N LEU A 456 2.75 16.72 42.39
CA LEU A 456 2.92 17.94 41.60
C LEU A 456 1.70 18.09 40.67
N ILE A 457 1.10 19.26 40.67
CA ILE A 457 0.05 19.69 39.74
C ILE A 457 0.70 20.55 38.67
N ALA A 458 0.65 20.12 37.45
CA ALA A 458 1.17 20.82 36.27
C ALA A 458 0.04 21.18 35.34
N SER A 459 -0.15 22.46 35.06
CA SER A 459 -1.14 22.97 34.11
C SER A 459 -0.46 23.61 32.93
N ASP A 460 -1.01 23.41 31.72
CA ASP A 460 -0.61 24.05 30.47
C ASP A 460 0.90 23.93 30.15
N CYS A 461 1.52 22.76 30.45
CA CYS A 461 2.93 22.53 30.24
C CYS A 461 3.33 22.80 28.78
N GLY A 462 4.34 23.66 28.56
CA GLY A 462 4.80 24.10 27.23
C GLY A 462 3.91 25.15 26.57
N LEU A 463 2.86 25.61 27.21
CA LEU A 463 1.88 26.54 26.66
C LEU A 463 1.89 27.88 27.43
N PRO A 464 1.34 28.97 26.84
CA PRO A 464 1.09 30.19 27.57
C PRO A 464 0.22 29.93 28.82
N GLY A 465 0.70 30.34 30.00
CA GLY A 465 0.04 30.06 31.27
C GLY A 465 0.55 28.81 31.99
N GLU A 466 1.66 28.23 31.52
CA GLU A 466 2.35 27.12 32.20
C GLU A 466 2.53 27.38 33.70
N ARG A 467 2.16 26.39 34.49
CA ARG A 467 2.22 26.48 35.94
C ARG A 467 2.48 25.13 36.59
N PHE A 468 3.42 25.10 37.50
CA PHE A 468 3.76 23.96 38.34
C PHE A 468 3.57 24.29 39.81
N VAL A 469 2.72 23.53 40.52
CA VAL A 469 2.40 23.80 41.93
C VAL A 469 2.43 22.49 42.69
N GLN A 470 3.10 22.49 43.84
CA GLN A 470 3.03 21.34 44.76
C GLN A 470 1.59 21.22 45.31
N ALA A 471 1.03 20.01 45.38
CA ALA A 471 -0.34 19.84 45.79
C ALA A 471 -0.60 20.33 47.24
N SER A 472 0.42 20.33 48.10
CA SER A 472 0.35 20.83 49.47
C SER A 472 0.20 22.38 49.55
N THR A 473 0.63 23.11 48.52
CA THR A 473 0.58 24.58 48.50
C THR A 473 -0.46 25.14 47.53
N ALA A 474 -1.12 24.26 46.75
CA ALA A 474 -2.13 24.66 45.77
C ALA A 474 -3.39 25.24 46.46
N ALA A 475 -3.89 26.37 46.00
CA ALA A 475 -5.10 27.00 46.54
C ALA A 475 -6.37 26.17 46.28
N ALA A 476 -7.35 26.22 47.19
CA ALA A 476 -8.58 25.39 47.06
C ALA A 476 -9.42 25.76 45.87
N GLU A 477 -9.42 27.02 45.44
CA GLU A 477 -10.27 27.57 44.36
C GLU A 477 -9.53 27.72 43.02
N GLU A 478 -8.46 26.97 42.81
CA GLU A 478 -7.62 27.09 41.63
C GLU A 478 -8.36 26.64 40.37
N LYS A 479 -8.51 27.53 39.38
CA LYS A 479 -9.03 27.19 38.05
C LYS A 479 -8.11 26.20 37.37
N SER A 480 -8.59 25.03 37.07
CA SER A 480 -7.85 24.00 36.39
C SER A 480 -8.06 24.07 34.89
N SER A 481 -6.97 23.97 34.11
CA SER A 481 -7.01 23.81 32.67
C SER A 481 -7.37 22.38 32.28
N TYR A 482 -7.91 22.18 31.09
CA TYR A 482 -8.07 20.85 30.49
C TYR A 482 -6.72 20.11 30.40
N PHE A 483 -5.64 20.83 30.14
CA PHE A 483 -4.27 20.32 30.05
C PHE A 483 -3.58 20.19 31.41
N THR A 484 -4.32 19.81 32.44
CA THR A 484 -3.75 19.54 33.77
C THR A 484 -3.30 18.10 33.89
N THR A 485 -2.04 17.90 34.26
CA THR A 485 -1.43 16.62 34.62
C THR A 485 -0.99 16.64 36.08
N ILE A 486 -1.29 15.57 36.82
CA ILE A 486 -0.82 15.42 38.20
C ILE A 486 0.18 14.27 38.23
N ILE A 487 1.36 14.52 38.81
CA ILE A 487 2.39 13.52 38.99
C ILE A 487 2.55 13.24 40.48
N ILE A 488 2.26 12.01 40.90
CA ILE A 488 2.41 11.55 42.28
C ILE A 488 3.64 10.65 42.33
N ARG A 489 4.65 11.05 43.11
CA ARG A 489 5.93 10.35 43.29
C ARG A 489 6.08 10.00 44.74
N PRO A 490 5.49 8.89 45.23
CA PRO A 490 5.73 8.47 46.63
C PRO A 490 7.21 8.17 46.84
N GLU A 491 7.77 8.62 47.93
CA GLU A 491 9.16 8.28 48.29
C GLU A 491 9.33 6.76 48.32
N PRO A 492 10.45 6.25 47.81
CA PRO A 492 10.74 4.82 47.95
C PRO A 492 10.88 4.49 49.46
N ASN A 493 10.10 3.52 49.91
CA ASN A 493 10.21 2.96 51.28
C ASN A 493 11.59 2.35 51.47
#